data_e6a40c282c7cba6a5dce84414085f6b8
#
_entry.id   e6a40c282c7cba6a5dce84414085f6b8
#
_cell.length_a   1.000
_cell.length_b   1.000
_cell.length_c   1.000
_cell.angle_alpha   90.00
_cell.angle_beta   90.00
_cell.angle_gamma   90.00
#
_symmetry.space_group_name_H-M   'P 1'
#
loop_
_entity.id
_entity.type
_entity.pdbx_description
1 polymer ?
#
loop_
_entity_poly.entity_id
_entity_poly.type
_entity_poly.pdbx_seq_one_letter_code
_entity_poly.pdbx_strand_id
1 'polypeptide(L)'
;PDADRVGVEVLQKDGSYLNLSGNQIGAIMAKYILEAHKNAGTLPENAALCKSIVSTDLVTKIAESYGATMFNVLTGFKFIAEKIQEFEEKHNHTYMMGFEESFGYLIKPFVRDKDAIQAVLVVAELAAYYRSRGLTLADGIEEIYKEYGYYAEKTISVTLSGVDGAEQIKAIMAKFRNNAPKEWNGTAISVIEDFKAQTSTATDGTVTALTTPPSDVLKYTLADGSWIAVRPSGTEPKIKFYIAVVSETNEESQAKITNIEAEINAFVK
;
A
#
# COMPACT_ATOMS: atom_id res chain seq x y z
N PRO A 1 18.70 -15.16 -1.84
CA PRO A 1 17.94 -14.74 -3.01
C PRO A 1 16.75 -15.67 -3.21
N ASP A 2 15.58 -15.14 -2.81
CA ASP A 2 14.35 -15.93 -2.73
C ASP A 2 13.53 -15.83 -4.03
N ALA A 3 13.96 -14.96 -5.01
CA ALA A 3 13.27 -14.67 -6.27
C ALA A 3 11.78 -14.30 -6.07
N ASP A 4 11.50 -13.56 -5.00
CA ASP A 4 10.14 -13.24 -4.55
C ASP A 4 9.77 -11.76 -4.75
N ARG A 5 10.73 -10.87 -5.11
CA ARG A 5 10.51 -9.43 -5.28
C ARG A 5 11.07 -8.89 -6.58
N VAL A 6 10.41 -7.84 -7.11
CA VAL A 6 10.81 -7.19 -8.36
C VAL A 6 10.88 -5.68 -8.17
N GLY A 7 12.06 -5.11 -8.42
CA GLY A 7 12.23 -3.67 -8.64
C GLY A 7 12.28 -3.36 -10.13
N VAL A 8 11.84 -2.17 -10.50
CA VAL A 8 11.77 -1.71 -11.90
C VAL A 8 12.42 -0.35 -12.04
N GLU A 9 13.38 -0.25 -12.96
CA GLU A 9 13.97 1.01 -13.40
C GLU A 9 13.50 1.33 -14.81
N VAL A 10 13.06 2.54 -15.03
CA VAL A 10 12.51 3.01 -16.31
C VAL A 10 13.44 4.03 -16.93
N LEU A 11 13.98 3.71 -18.11
CA LEU A 11 14.79 4.66 -18.89
C LEU A 11 13.92 5.84 -19.32
N GLN A 12 14.34 7.05 -18.95
CA GLN A 12 13.68 8.30 -19.31
C GLN A 12 14.21 8.83 -20.66
N LYS A 13 13.48 9.79 -21.25
CA LYS A 13 13.84 10.42 -22.54
C LYS A 13 15.16 11.19 -22.48
N ASP A 14 15.55 11.68 -21.31
CA ASP A 14 16.81 12.39 -21.07
C ASP A 14 18.01 11.46 -20.81
N GLY A 15 17.79 10.14 -20.84
CA GLY A 15 18.80 9.12 -20.56
C GLY A 15 18.97 8.77 -19.08
N SER A 16 18.28 9.41 -18.19
CA SER A 16 18.25 9.05 -16.76
C SER A 16 17.39 7.80 -16.50
N TYR A 17 17.53 7.20 -15.33
CA TYR A 17 16.68 6.10 -14.89
C TYR A 17 15.81 6.53 -13.71
N LEU A 18 14.52 6.22 -13.80
CA LEU A 18 13.54 6.39 -12.73
C LEU A 18 13.26 5.05 -12.05
N ASN A 19 13.53 4.96 -10.75
CA ASN A 19 13.11 3.82 -9.94
C ASN A 19 11.62 3.94 -9.59
N LEU A 20 10.80 2.98 -10.02
CA LEU A 20 9.41 2.91 -9.59
C LEU A 20 9.34 2.31 -8.18
N SER A 21 8.51 2.91 -7.32
CA SER A 21 8.20 2.34 -6.01
C SER A 21 7.38 1.05 -6.13
N GLY A 22 7.39 0.23 -5.07
CA GLY A 22 6.56 -0.98 -5.04
C GLY A 22 5.07 -0.68 -5.20
N ASN A 23 4.60 0.46 -4.68
CA ASN A 23 3.24 0.94 -4.85
C ASN A 23 2.92 1.33 -6.29
N GLN A 24 3.82 2.04 -6.96
CA GLN A 24 3.65 2.42 -8.37
C GLN A 24 3.60 1.18 -9.29
N ILE A 25 4.49 0.22 -9.06
CA ILE A 25 4.48 -1.05 -9.80
C ILE A 25 3.17 -1.81 -9.55
N GLY A 26 2.73 -1.88 -8.29
CA GLY A 26 1.44 -2.49 -7.93
C GLY A 26 0.25 -1.82 -8.61
N ALA A 27 0.23 -0.49 -8.66
CA ALA A 27 -0.83 0.29 -9.28
C ALA A 27 -0.92 0.07 -10.80
N ILE A 28 0.22 0.17 -11.49
CA ILE A 28 0.23 0.01 -12.95
C ILE A 28 -0.09 -1.43 -13.38
N MET A 29 0.37 -2.43 -12.60
CA MET A 29 0.01 -3.83 -12.84
C MET A 29 -1.48 -4.09 -12.60
N ALA A 30 -2.05 -3.57 -11.51
CA ALA A 30 -3.47 -3.73 -11.22
C ALA A 30 -4.35 -3.09 -12.30
N LYS A 31 -4.04 -1.87 -12.72
CA LYS A 31 -4.74 -1.18 -13.82
C LYS A 31 -4.70 -2.00 -15.10
N TYR A 32 -3.50 -2.45 -15.49
CA TYR A 32 -3.32 -3.23 -16.71
C TYR A 32 -4.08 -4.56 -16.68
N ILE A 33 -3.97 -5.32 -15.60
CA ILE A 33 -4.64 -6.63 -15.47
C ILE A 33 -6.17 -6.47 -15.57
N LEU A 34 -6.73 -5.50 -14.83
CA LEU A 34 -8.17 -5.28 -14.83
C LEU A 34 -8.67 -4.78 -16.20
N GLU A 35 -7.93 -3.85 -16.82
CA GLU A 35 -8.26 -3.30 -18.13
C GLU A 35 -8.16 -4.38 -19.23
N ALA A 36 -7.10 -5.19 -19.23
CA ALA A 36 -6.93 -6.28 -20.19
C ALA A 36 -8.08 -7.30 -20.11
N HIS A 37 -8.45 -7.72 -18.90
CA HIS A 37 -9.59 -8.61 -18.67
C HIS A 37 -10.93 -7.98 -19.08
N LYS A 38 -11.13 -6.69 -18.79
CA LYS A 38 -12.34 -5.96 -19.20
C LYS A 38 -12.46 -5.89 -20.73
N ASN A 39 -11.36 -5.53 -21.40
CA ASN A 39 -11.33 -5.41 -22.86
C ASN A 39 -11.54 -6.77 -23.56
N ALA A 40 -11.06 -7.85 -22.96
CA ALA A 40 -11.25 -9.21 -23.44
C ALA A 40 -12.64 -9.80 -23.10
N GLY A 41 -13.46 -9.10 -22.30
CA GLY A 41 -14.75 -9.63 -21.82
C GLY A 41 -14.60 -10.80 -20.84
N THR A 42 -13.45 -10.90 -20.15
CA THR A 42 -13.12 -11.99 -19.22
C THR A 42 -12.94 -11.51 -17.78
N LEU A 43 -13.29 -10.25 -17.47
CA LEU A 43 -13.24 -9.75 -16.10
C LEU A 43 -14.39 -10.39 -15.29
N PRO A 44 -14.07 -11.16 -14.23
CA PRO A 44 -15.11 -11.78 -13.41
C PRO A 44 -15.94 -10.73 -12.66
N GLU A 45 -17.23 -10.96 -12.52
CA GLU A 45 -18.13 -10.08 -11.73
C GLU A 45 -17.73 -9.99 -10.26
N ASN A 46 -17.09 -11.04 -9.73
CA ASN A 46 -16.59 -11.12 -8.36
C ASN A 46 -15.07 -10.96 -8.28
N ALA A 47 -14.47 -10.20 -9.20
CA ALA A 47 -13.03 -9.94 -9.21
C ALA A 47 -12.55 -9.35 -7.88
N ALA A 48 -11.43 -9.84 -7.36
CA ALA A 48 -10.85 -9.41 -6.10
C ALA A 48 -9.36 -9.17 -6.19
N LEU A 49 -8.91 -8.09 -5.59
CA LEU A 49 -7.50 -7.77 -5.36
C LEU A 49 -7.21 -7.76 -3.86
N CYS A 50 -5.97 -8.06 -3.49
CA CYS A 50 -5.51 -8.03 -2.11
C CYS A 50 -4.30 -7.12 -1.97
N LYS A 51 -4.24 -6.31 -0.89
CA LYS A 51 -3.05 -5.53 -0.56
C LYS A 51 -2.82 -5.45 0.95
N SER A 52 -1.59 -5.14 1.34
CA SER A 52 -1.33 -4.83 2.75
C SER A 52 -2.01 -3.51 3.15
N ILE A 53 -2.37 -3.38 4.43
CA ILE A 53 -2.97 -2.15 4.99
C ILE A 53 -2.06 -0.92 4.86
N VAL A 54 -0.76 -1.12 4.56
CA VAL A 54 0.24 -0.07 4.39
C VAL A 54 0.66 0.13 2.92
N SER A 55 0.02 -0.59 1.99
CA SER A 55 0.17 -0.37 0.55
C SER A 55 -0.80 0.72 0.06
N THR A 56 -0.50 1.32 -1.08
CA THR A 56 -1.23 2.48 -1.62
C THR A 56 -2.73 2.25 -1.81
N ASP A 57 -3.54 3.24 -1.45
CA ASP A 57 -4.98 3.23 -1.71
C ASP A 57 -5.33 3.63 -3.17
N LEU A 58 -4.35 4.04 -3.97
CA LEU A 58 -4.51 4.20 -5.42
C LEU A 58 -5.05 2.92 -6.07
N VAL A 59 -4.54 1.75 -5.65
CA VAL A 59 -5.01 0.46 -6.19
C VAL A 59 -6.44 0.15 -5.75
N THR A 60 -6.89 0.65 -4.60
CA THR A 60 -8.29 0.57 -4.19
C THR A 60 -9.19 1.35 -5.15
N LYS A 61 -8.80 2.58 -5.51
CA LYS A 61 -9.54 3.40 -6.49
C LYS A 61 -9.58 2.77 -7.87
N ILE A 62 -8.46 2.20 -8.30
CA ILE A 62 -8.39 1.45 -9.56
C ILE A 62 -9.35 0.25 -9.51
N ALA A 63 -9.30 -0.59 -8.47
CA ALA A 63 -10.18 -1.75 -8.34
C ALA A 63 -11.67 -1.36 -8.37
N GLU A 64 -12.05 -0.34 -7.59
CA GLU A 64 -13.42 0.20 -7.55
C GLU A 64 -13.91 0.63 -8.93
N SER A 65 -13.06 1.29 -9.75
CA SER A 65 -13.43 1.76 -11.10
C SER A 65 -13.70 0.63 -12.11
N TYR A 66 -13.23 -0.58 -11.80
CA TYR A 66 -13.52 -1.80 -12.57
C TYR A 66 -14.58 -2.69 -11.92
N GLY A 67 -15.18 -2.28 -10.80
CA GLY A 67 -16.16 -3.08 -10.05
C GLY A 67 -15.53 -4.25 -9.29
N ALA A 68 -14.19 -4.26 -9.12
CA ALA A 68 -13.48 -5.27 -8.36
C ALA A 68 -13.43 -4.93 -6.88
N THR A 69 -13.45 -5.94 -6.01
CA THR A 69 -13.35 -5.76 -4.56
C THR A 69 -11.89 -5.71 -4.11
N MET A 70 -11.54 -4.71 -3.29
CA MET A 70 -10.24 -4.61 -2.65
C MET A 70 -10.28 -5.20 -1.24
N PHE A 71 -9.39 -6.15 -0.96
CA PHE A 71 -9.19 -6.70 0.37
C PHE A 71 -7.90 -6.16 0.99
N ASN A 72 -8.05 -5.44 2.10
CA ASN A 72 -6.94 -4.94 2.90
C ASN A 72 -6.58 -5.96 3.97
N VAL A 73 -5.33 -6.44 3.98
CA VAL A 73 -4.85 -7.43 4.93
C VAL A 73 -3.64 -6.90 5.73
N LEU A 74 -3.32 -7.52 6.84
CA LEU A 74 -2.11 -7.18 7.60
C LEU A 74 -0.85 -7.37 6.75
N THR A 75 0.23 -6.69 7.13
CA THR A 75 1.54 -6.84 6.48
C THR A 75 2.08 -8.25 6.67
N GLY A 76 2.47 -8.86 5.58
CA GLY A 76 2.96 -10.24 5.48
C GLY A 76 2.15 -11.02 4.46
N PHE A 77 2.83 -11.54 3.45
CA PHE A 77 2.17 -12.15 2.29
C PHE A 77 1.28 -13.36 2.64
N LYS A 78 1.53 -14.00 3.80
CA LYS A 78 0.67 -15.06 4.35
C LYS A 78 -0.80 -14.64 4.47
N PHE A 79 -1.08 -13.37 4.78
CA PHE A 79 -2.46 -12.87 4.89
C PHE A 79 -3.14 -12.72 3.53
N ILE A 80 -2.37 -12.42 2.47
CA ILE A 80 -2.85 -12.50 1.09
C ILE A 80 -3.13 -13.97 0.72
N ALA A 81 -2.22 -14.88 1.08
CA ALA A 81 -2.41 -16.31 0.86
C ALA A 81 -3.64 -16.87 1.59
N GLU A 82 -3.91 -16.42 2.82
CA GLU A 82 -5.12 -16.76 3.58
C GLU A 82 -6.39 -16.30 2.85
N LYS A 83 -6.39 -15.10 2.21
CA LYS A 83 -7.51 -14.64 1.39
C LYS A 83 -7.70 -15.45 0.13
N ILE A 84 -6.62 -15.83 -0.53
CA ILE A 84 -6.70 -16.73 -1.69
C ILE A 84 -7.35 -18.07 -1.28
N GLN A 85 -6.91 -18.66 -0.16
CA GLN A 85 -7.49 -19.87 0.37
C GLN A 85 -9.00 -19.71 0.68
N GLU A 86 -9.36 -18.60 1.32
CA GLU A 86 -10.77 -18.29 1.61
C GLU A 86 -11.61 -18.21 0.33
N PHE A 87 -11.10 -17.57 -0.73
CA PHE A 87 -11.82 -17.45 -2.00
C PHE A 87 -12.02 -18.80 -2.68
N GLU A 88 -11.01 -19.68 -2.63
CA GLU A 88 -11.09 -21.04 -3.17
C GLU A 88 -12.09 -21.91 -2.39
N GLU A 89 -12.10 -21.82 -1.06
CA GLU A 89 -13.02 -22.62 -0.22
C GLU A 89 -14.47 -22.14 -0.32
N LYS A 90 -14.68 -20.82 -0.35
CA LYS A 90 -16.02 -20.23 -0.36
C LYS A 90 -16.58 -19.98 -1.76
N HIS A 91 -15.75 -20.03 -2.80
CA HIS A 91 -16.11 -19.72 -4.19
C HIS A 91 -16.82 -18.37 -4.36
N ASN A 92 -16.48 -17.41 -3.50
CA ASN A 92 -17.18 -16.11 -3.43
C ASN A 92 -16.47 -15.00 -4.20
N HIS A 93 -15.16 -15.13 -4.46
CA HIS A 93 -14.38 -14.17 -5.23
C HIS A 93 -13.39 -14.86 -6.16
N THR A 94 -13.02 -14.16 -7.24
CA THR A 94 -11.96 -14.56 -8.16
C THR A 94 -10.73 -13.68 -7.92
N TYR A 95 -9.65 -14.29 -7.46
CA TYR A 95 -8.39 -13.58 -7.22
C TYR A 95 -7.77 -13.11 -8.53
N MET A 96 -7.48 -11.82 -8.62
CA MET A 96 -6.84 -11.20 -9.79
C MET A 96 -5.38 -10.86 -9.56
N MET A 97 -5.05 -10.32 -8.39
CA MET A 97 -3.70 -9.91 -8.00
C MET A 97 -3.64 -9.59 -6.51
N GLY A 98 -2.46 -9.81 -5.91
CA GLY A 98 -2.15 -9.29 -4.57
C GLY A 98 -0.73 -8.74 -4.51
N PHE A 99 -0.49 -7.76 -3.63
CA PHE A 99 0.83 -7.15 -3.50
C PHE A 99 1.07 -6.50 -2.14
N GLU A 100 2.35 -6.28 -1.87
CA GLU A 100 2.85 -5.47 -0.77
C GLU A 100 3.75 -4.35 -1.33
N GLU A 101 3.77 -3.19 -0.66
CA GLU A 101 4.56 -2.01 -1.02
C GLU A 101 6.07 -2.29 -1.10
N SER A 102 6.50 -3.36 -0.46
CA SER A 102 7.90 -3.82 -0.42
C SER A 102 8.29 -4.69 -1.62
N PHE A 103 7.74 -4.40 -2.80
CA PHE A 103 8.05 -5.03 -4.08
C PHE A 103 7.62 -6.51 -4.22
N GLY A 104 6.71 -6.98 -3.39
CA GLY A 104 6.18 -8.33 -3.44
C GLY A 104 4.84 -8.40 -4.17
N TYR A 105 4.74 -9.23 -5.21
CA TYR A 105 3.55 -9.36 -6.05
C TYR A 105 3.23 -10.82 -6.30
N LEU A 106 1.93 -11.11 -6.45
CA LEU A 106 1.43 -12.40 -6.93
C LEU A 106 0.26 -12.15 -7.88
N ILE A 107 0.33 -12.69 -9.09
CA ILE A 107 -0.71 -12.50 -10.12
C ILE A 107 -1.61 -13.74 -10.22
N LYS A 108 -1.03 -14.93 -10.27
CA LYS A 108 -1.79 -16.17 -10.34
C LYS A 108 -1.58 -16.99 -9.07
N PRO A 109 -2.66 -17.54 -8.48
CA PRO A 109 -2.64 -18.16 -7.16
C PRO A 109 -2.12 -19.59 -7.10
N PHE A 110 -1.38 -20.07 -8.11
CA PHE A 110 -0.82 -21.43 -8.10
C PHE A 110 0.36 -21.59 -7.11
N VAL A 111 0.90 -20.48 -6.60
CA VAL A 111 1.78 -20.43 -5.42
C VAL A 111 1.13 -19.58 -4.33
N ARG A 112 1.61 -19.68 -3.08
CA ARG A 112 1.01 -19.01 -1.91
C ARG A 112 1.94 -17.96 -1.29
N ASP A 113 2.88 -17.47 -2.06
CA ASP A 113 3.77 -16.36 -1.67
C ASP A 113 4.07 -15.49 -2.89
N LYS A 114 4.74 -14.38 -2.66
CA LYS A 114 5.26 -13.48 -3.69
C LYS A 114 6.04 -14.24 -4.74
N ASP A 115 5.83 -13.90 -5.99
CA ASP A 115 6.48 -14.57 -7.12
C ASP A 115 7.05 -13.53 -8.09
N ALA A 116 8.37 -13.33 -8.03
CA ALA A 116 9.06 -12.40 -8.90
C ALA A 116 9.02 -12.83 -10.37
N ILE A 117 8.96 -14.12 -10.66
CA ILE A 117 8.97 -14.64 -12.05
C ILE A 117 7.66 -14.25 -12.75
N GLN A 118 6.52 -14.43 -12.08
CA GLN A 118 5.25 -13.94 -12.60
C GLN A 118 5.25 -12.42 -12.78
N ALA A 119 5.75 -11.69 -11.78
CA ALA A 119 5.78 -10.24 -11.80
C ALA A 119 6.68 -9.69 -12.92
N VAL A 120 7.87 -10.26 -13.15
CA VAL A 120 8.76 -9.87 -14.27
C VAL A 120 8.09 -10.08 -15.61
N LEU A 121 7.38 -11.20 -15.81
CA LEU A 121 6.65 -11.47 -17.05
C LEU A 121 5.60 -10.38 -17.31
N VAL A 122 4.79 -10.05 -16.30
CA VAL A 122 3.73 -9.04 -16.43
C VAL A 122 4.32 -7.64 -16.61
N VAL A 123 5.42 -7.30 -15.92
CA VAL A 123 6.11 -6.01 -16.12
C VAL A 123 6.71 -5.91 -17.54
N ALA A 124 7.25 -6.98 -18.08
CA ALA A 124 7.77 -7.00 -19.44
C ALA A 124 6.63 -6.81 -20.49
N GLU A 125 5.50 -7.48 -20.29
CA GLU A 125 4.30 -7.31 -21.10
C GLU A 125 3.75 -5.87 -21.03
N LEU A 126 3.67 -5.31 -19.80
CA LEU A 126 3.33 -3.91 -19.56
C LEU A 126 4.25 -2.94 -20.30
N ALA A 127 5.57 -3.15 -20.20
CA ALA A 127 6.54 -2.31 -20.90
C ALA A 127 6.35 -2.38 -22.43
N ALA A 128 6.07 -3.56 -22.98
CA ALA A 128 5.75 -3.72 -24.40
C ALA A 128 4.44 -3.01 -24.78
N TYR A 129 3.41 -3.11 -23.95
CA TYR A 129 2.11 -2.44 -24.13
C TYR A 129 2.27 -0.91 -24.19
N TYR A 130 2.93 -0.30 -23.20
CA TYR A 130 3.16 1.15 -23.19
C TYR A 130 4.07 1.58 -24.35
N ARG A 131 5.11 0.81 -24.66
CA ARG A 131 5.99 1.08 -25.79
C ARG A 131 5.23 1.06 -27.13
N SER A 132 4.27 0.16 -27.32
CA SER A 132 3.43 0.13 -28.54
C SER A 132 2.59 1.40 -28.74
N ARG A 133 2.33 2.13 -27.64
CA ARG A 133 1.65 3.43 -27.60
C ARG A 133 2.63 4.63 -27.68
N GLY A 134 3.94 4.37 -27.82
CA GLY A 134 4.98 5.41 -27.76
C GLY A 134 5.25 5.98 -26.37
N LEU A 135 4.89 5.25 -25.33
CA LEU A 135 4.96 5.64 -23.91
C LEU A 135 5.94 4.76 -23.15
N THR A 136 6.40 5.25 -22.00
CA THR A 136 7.15 4.50 -20.99
C THR A 136 6.22 4.06 -19.85
N LEU A 137 6.71 3.22 -18.93
CA LEU A 137 5.98 2.90 -17.71
C LEU A 137 5.79 4.14 -16.82
N ALA A 138 6.72 5.09 -16.84
CA ALA A 138 6.58 6.35 -16.11
C ALA A 138 5.43 7.21 -16.68
N ASP A 139 5.32 7.29 -18.02
CA ASP A 139 4.17 7.93 -18.67
C ASP A 139 2.85 7.23 -18.26
N GLY A 140 2.85 5.89 -18.15
CA GLY A 140 1.70 5.12 -17.69
C GLY A 140 1.29 5.41 -16.25
N ILE A 141 2.25 5.57 -15.35
CA ILE A 141 1.98 6.02 -13.97
C ILE A 141 1.38 7.42 -13.96
N GLU A 142 1.89 8.32 -14.78
CA GLU A 142 1.36 9.67 -14.90
C GLU A 142 -0.08 9.68 -15.45
N GLU A 143 -0.43 8.80 -16.40
CA GLU A 143 -1.81 8.61 -16.86
C GLU A 143 -2.73 8.19 -15.67
N ILE A 144 -2.27 7.25 -14.83
CA ILE A 144 -3.02 6.79 -13.66
C ILE A 144 -3.20 7.91 -12.64
N TYR A 145 -2.16 8.70 -12.37
CA TYR A 145 -2.26 9.83 -11.44
C TYR A 145 -3.23 10.89 -11.93
N LYS A 146 -3.27 11.19 -13.22
CA LYS A 146 -4.26 12.12 -13.80
C LYS A 146 -5.70 11.62 -13.69
N GLU A 147 -5.90 10.31 -13.71
CA GLU A 147 -7.23 9.69 -13.60
C GLU A 147 -7.73 9.60 -12.15
N TYR A 148 -6.84 9.30 -11.19
CA TYR A 148 -7.23 8.96 -9.81
C TYR A 148 -6.69 9.90 -8.73
N GLY A 149 -5.84 10.86 -9.08
CA GLY A 149 -5.11 11.74 -8.15
C GLY A 149 -3.66 11.33 -7.96
N TYR A 150 -2.84 12.27 -7.47
CA TYR A 150 -1.41 12.07 -7.27
C TYR A 150 -1.15 11.47 -5.89
N TYR A 151 -1.05 10.16 -5.87
CA TYR A 151 -0.66 9.41 -4.67
C TYR A 151 0.86 9.43 -4.51
N ALA A 152 1.32 9.69 -3.29
CA ALA A 152 2.72 9.57 -2.94
C ALA A 152 2.86 8.91 -1.56
N GLU A 153 3.86 8.05 -1.43
CA GLU A 153 4.09 7.31 -0.20
C GLU A 153 5.55 7.40 0.23
N LYS A 154 5.76 7.36 1.54
CA LYS A 154 7.09 7.29 2.15
C LYS A 154 7.08 6.36 3.35
N THR A 155 8.10 5.53 3.45
CA THR A 155 8.35 4.72 4.64
C THR A 155 9.57 5.27 5.37
N ILE A 156 9.41 5.61 6.65
CA ILE A 156 10.48 5.98 7.56
C ILE A 156 10.77 4.79 8.45
N SER A 157 12.02 4.35 8.51
CA SER A 157 12.45 3.26 9.38
C SER A 157 13.44 3.79 10.39
N VAL A 158 13.08 3.72 11.68
CA VAL A 158 13.91 4.16 12.79
C VAL A 158 14.43 2.94 13.52
N THR A 159 15.75 2.77 13.56
CA THR A 159 16.41 1.71 14.32
C THR A 159 16.81 2.27 15.70
N LEU A 160 16.31 1.66 16.75
CA LEU A 160 16.61 2.03 18.13
C LEU A 160 17.52 0.95 18.73
N SER A 161 18.83 1.12 18.52
CA SER A 161 19.85 0.17 18.97
C SER A 161 20.09 0.30 20.46
N GLY A 162 20.54 -0.80 21.11
CA GLY A 162 20.90 -0.85 22.52
C GLY A 162 19.91 -1.63 23.38
N VAL A 163 20.24 -1.76 24.65
CA VAL A 163 19.47 -2.55 25.64
C VAL A 163 18.05 -1.99 25.81
N ASP A 164 17.90 -0.66 25.68
CA ASP A 164 16.62 0.04 25.91
C ASP A 164 15.79 0.22 24.63
N GLY A 165 16.28 -0.22 23.47
CA GLY A 165 15.64 0.03 22.17
C GLY A 165 14.21 -0.53 22.10
N ALA A 166 13.99 -1.71 22.64
CA ALA A 166 12.65 -2.33 22.68
C ALA A 166 11.67 -1.55 23.60
N GLU A 167 12.15 -1.02 24.72
CA GLU A 167 11.33 -0.21 25.63
C GLU A 167 10.99 1.16 25.01
N GLN A 168 11.94 1.77 24.29
CA GLN A 168 11.70 3.00 23.55
C GLN A 168 10.63 2.80 22.45
N ILE A 169 10.67 1.69 21.72
CA ILE A 169 9.64 1.34 20.74
C ILE A 169 8.27 1.21 21.39
N LYS A 170 8.19 0.51 22.53
CA LYS A 170 6.94 0.39 23.29
C LYS A 170 6.42 1.76 23.76
N ALA A 171 7.30 2.63 24.23
CA ALA A 171 6.95 3.97 24.68
C ALA A 171 6.42 4.82 23.50
N ILE A 172 7.06 4.76 22.31
CA ILE A 172 6.59 5.43 21.10
C ILE A 172 5.19 4.89 20.72
N MET A 173 4.99 3.59 20.67
CA MET A 173 3.67 3.01 20.35
C MET A 173 2.60 3.42 21.37
N ALA A 174 2.94 3.47 22.66
CA ALA A 174 2.05 3.95 23.71
C ALA A 174 1.72 5.43 23.53
N LYS A 175 2.71 6.27 23.17
CA LYS A 175 2.51 7.70 22.89
C LYS A 175 1.55 7.91 21.72
N PHE A 176 1.73 7.20 20.61
CA PHE A 176 0.80 7.25 19.49
C PHE A 176 -0.60 6.76 19.88
N ARG A 177 -0.73 5.65 20.60
CA ARG A 177 -2.01 5.08 20.99
C ARG A 177 -2.82 5.97 21.93
N ASN A 178 -2.17 6.61 22.92
CA ASN A 178 -2.84 7.34 23.99
C ASN A 178 -2.89 8.86 23.73
N ASN A 179 -1.96 9.41 22.98
CA ASN A 179 -1.76 10.84 22.81
C ASN A 179 -1.55 11.23 21.32
N ALA A 180 -2.19 10.51 20.41
CA ALA A 180 -2.09 10.85 18.98
C ALA A 180 -2.48 12.32 18.74
N PRO A 181 -1.79 13.03 17.85
CA PRO A 181 -2.26 14.32 17.37
C PRO A 181 -3.68 14.22 16.82
N LYS A 182 -4.42 15.32 16.84
CA LYS A 182 -5.77 15.36 16.25
C LYS A 182 -5.75 15.57 14.74
N GLU A 183 -4.62 16.02 14.23
CA GLU A 183 -4.40 16.35 12.82
C GLU A 183 -2.94 16.10 12.42
N TRP A 184 -2.70 15.95 11.14
CA TRP A 184 -1.38 15.91 10.53
C TRP A 184 -1.37 16.84 9.32
N ASN A 185 -0.32 17.66 9.19
CA ASN A 185 -0.23 18.68 8.14
C ASN A 185 -1.51 19.55 8.04
N GLY A 186 -2.10 19.90 9.20
CA GLY A 186 -3.33 20.70 9.26
C GLY A 186 -4.59 19.96 8.79
N THR A 187 -4.51 18.67 8.49
CA THR A 187 -5.66 17.84 8.09
C THR A 187 -6.09 16.95 9.26
N ALA A 188 -7.36 17.08 9.65
CA ALA A 188 -7.92 16.34 10.78
C ALA A 188 -7.91 14.82 10.54
N ILE A 189 -7.67 14.05 11.59
CA ILE A 189 -7.84 12.60 11.56
C ILE A 189 -9.34 12.29 11.51
N SER A 190 -9.76 11.46 10.57
CA SER A 190 -11.14 11.01 10.40
C SER A 190 -11.40 9.63 11.01
N VAL A 191 -10.41 8.73 10.97
CA VAL A 191 -10.52 7.37 11.52
C VAL A 191 -9.20 6.96 12.16
N ILE A 192 -9.29 6.30 13.31
CA ILE A 192 -8.16 5.65 13.99
C ILE A 192 -8.43 4.15 14.04
N GLU A 193 -7.55 3.37 13.43
CA GLU A 193 -7.58 1.90 13.51
C GLU A 193 -6.47 1.43 14.44
N ASP A 194 -6.84 0.80 15.56
CA ASP A 194 -5.93 0.10 16.46
C ASP A 194 -6.08 -1.41 16.23
N PHE A 195 -5.17 -1.97 15.44
CA PHE A 195 -5.19 -3.40 15.14
C PHE A 195 -4.86 -4.30 16.33
N LYS A 196 -4.25 -3.76 17.39
CA LYS A 196 -4.01 -4.50 18.63
C LYS A 196 -5.28 -4.59 19.47
N ALA A 197 -6.02 -3.50 19.55
CA ALA A 197 -7.31 -3.45 20.23
C ALA A 197 -8.45 -3.99 19.35
N GLN A 198 -8.20 -4.22 18.07
CA GLN A 198 -9.18 -4.63 17.05
C GLN A 198 -10.36 -3.67 16.93
N THR A 199 -10.08 -2.37 16.99
CA THR A 199 -11.08 -1.30 16.89
C THR A 199 -10.75 -0.32 15.78
N SER A 200 -11.80 0.16 15.11
CA SER A 200 -11.78 1.32 14.23
C SER A 200 -12.69 2.37 14.82
N THR A 201 -12.13 3.55 15.11
CA THR A 201 -12.84 4.65 15.80
C THR A 201 -12.92 5.84 14.84
N ALA A 202 -14.13 6.26 14.49
CA ALA A 202 -14.37 7.46 13.69
C ALA A 202 -14.40 8.72 14.59
N THR A 203 -14.27 9.91 13.98
CA THR A 203 -14.28 11.20 14.71
C THR A 203 -15.56 11.49 15.46
N ASP A 204 -16.69 10.94 15.04
CA ASP A 204 -17.98 11.05 15.76
C ASP A 204 -18.08 10.15 17.00
N GLY A 205 -17.02 9.38 17.30
CA GLY A 205 -16.95 8.44 18.40
C GLY A 205 -17.52 7.05 18.08
N THR A 206 -17.98 6.81 16.87
CA THR A 206 -18.45 5.47 16.44
C THR A 206 -17.28 4.50 16.44
N VAL A 207 -17.43 3.38 17.16
CA VAL A 207 -16.42 2.31 17.23
C VAL A 207 -16.96 1.06 16.55
N THR A 208 -16.18 0.53 15.62
CA THR A 208 -16.45 -0.75 14.93
C THR A 208 -15.32 -1.74 15.16
N ALA A 209 -15.64 -3.02 15.16
CA ALA A 209 -14.63 -4.06 15.31
C ALA A 209 -13.87 -4.30 13.99
N LEU A 210 -12.54 -4.42 14.07
CA LEU A 210 -11.72 -4.90 12.97
C LEU A 210 -11.77 -6.44 12.95
N THR A 211 -11.85 -7.01 11.75
CA THR A 211 -11.94 -8.46 11.55
C THR A 211 -10.59 -9.13 11.27
N THR A 212 -9.52 -8.33 11.20
CA THR A 212 -8.16 -8.84 11.04
C THR A 212 -7.64 -9.50 12.31
N PRO A 213 -6.66 -10.41 12.27
CA PRO A 213 -5.97 -10.87 13.46
C PRO A 213 -5.34 -9.72 14.24
N PRO A 214 -5.17 -9.83 15.59
CA PRO A 214 -4.50 -8.79 16.38
C PRO A 214 -3.06 -8.56 15.91
N SER A 215 -2.67 -7.28 15.76
CA SER A 215 -1.31 -6.86 15.38
C SER A 215 -0.98 -5.52 16.00
N ASP A 216 0.26 -5.31 16.43
CA ASP A 216 0.66 -4.02 17.02
C ASP A 216 0.89 -2.98 15.92
N VAL A 217 -0.20 -2.53 15.32
CA VAL A 217 -0.25 -1.52 14.26
C VAL A 217 -1.30 -0.48 14.63
N LEU A 218 -1.00 0.78 14.36
CA LEU A 218 -1.94 1.90 14.40
C LEU A 218 -2.01 2.51 13.00
N LYS A 219 -3.20 2.82 12.52
CA LYS A 219 -3.40 3.57 11.26
C LYS A 219 -4.36 4.73 11.52
N TYR A 220 -3.96 5.91 11.05
CA TYR A 220 -4.69 7.16 11.15
C TYR A 220 -5.06 7.61 9.75
N THR A 221 -6.32 7.58 9.40
CA THR A 221 -6.83 8.10 8.13
C THR A 221 -7.24 9.56 8.33
N LEU A 222 -6.83 10.42 7.42
CA LEU A 222 -7.12 11.85 7.44
C LEU A 222 -8.39 12.16 6.63
N ALA A 223 -8.95 13.34 6.84
CA ALA A 223 -10.18 13.77 6.17
C ALA A 223 -10.05 13.89 4.64
N ASP A 224 -8.83 14.05 4.13
CA ASP A 224 -8.53 14.11 2.68
C ASP A 224 -8.21 12.75 2.05
N GLY A 225 -8.29 11.65 2.83
CA GLY A 225 -7.95 10.31 2.39
C GLY A 225 -6.47 9.94 2.53
N SER A 226 -5.61 10.88 2.91
CA SER A 226 -4.22 10.58 3.32
C SER A 226 -4.21 9.74 4.59
N TRP A 227 -3.13 9.01 4.85
CA TRP A 227 -3.03 8.25 6.09
C TRP A 227 -1.58 8.06 6.57
N ILE A 228 -1.46 7.82 7.87
CA ILE A 228 -0.21 7.46 8.53
C ILE A 228 -0.41 6.13 9.26
N ALA A 229 0.55 5.20 9.11
CA ALA A 229 0.55 3.98 9.90
C ALA A 229 1.85 3.84 10.69
N VAL A 230 1.76 3.31 11.90
CA VAL A 230 2.89 3.09 12.80
C VAL A 230 2.94 1.61 13.18
N ARG A 231 4.10 0.98 12.97
CA ARG A 231 4.28 -0.45 13.21
C ARG A 231 5.68 -0.76 13.70
N PRO A 232 5.84 -1.41 14.87
CA PRO A 232 7.13 -1.97 15.27
C PRO A 232 7.49 -3.20 14.42
N SER A 233 8.78 -3.43 14.21
CA SER A 233 9.25 -4.68 13.63
C SER A 233 9.09 -5.81 14.65
N GLY A 234 8.69 -7.01 14.19
CA GLY A 234 8.61 -8.18 15.07
C GLY A 234 9.95 -8.88 15.31
N THR A 235 10.97 -8.59 14.51
CA THR A 235 12.25 -9.33 14.51
C THR A 235 13.46 -8.45 14.80
N GLU A 236 13.34 -7.15 14.68
CA GLU A 236 14.44 -6.20 14.83
C GLU A 236 14.02 -5.03 15.72
N PRO A 237 14.94 -4.34 16.41
CA PRO A 237 14.65 -3.17 17.22
C PRO A 237 14.40 -1.94 16.31
N LYS A 238 13.36 -2.03 15.50
CA LYS A 238 12.95 -1.01 14.51
C LYS A 238 11.48 -0.68 14.65
N ILE A 239 11.15 0.58 14.41
CA ILE A 239 9.78 1.05 14.22
C ILE A 239 9.68 1.69 12.83
N LYS A 240 8.59 1.40 12.13
CA LYS A 240 8.30 1.95 10.81
C LYS A 240 7.11 2.87 10.87
N PHE A 241 7.22 4.00 10.20
CA PHE A 241 6.15 4.94 9.92
C PHE A 241 5.90 4.91 8.42
N TYR A 242 4.68 4.65 8.04
CA TYR A 242 4.23 4.71 6.65
C TYR A 242 3.39 5.95 6.49
N ILE A 243 3.70 6.76 5.50
CA ILE A 243 2.97 7.96 5.13
C ILE A 243 2.44 7.73 3.73
N ALA A 244 1.14 7.92 3.53
CA ALA A 244 0.53 7.95 2.22
C ALA A 244 -0.35 9.17 2.11
N VAL A 245 -0.18 9.92 1.03
CA VAL A 245 -0.93 11.13 0.77
C VAL A 245 -1.51 11.10 -0.63
N VAL A 246 -2.57 11.88 -0.82
CA VAL A 246 -3.18 12.13 -2.13
C VAL A 246 -3.43 13.61 -2.29
N SER A 247 -3.18 14.12 -3.50
CA SER A 247 -3.39 15.53 -3.86
C SER A 247 -3.75 15.66 -5.34
N GLU A 248 -3.98 16.89 -5.78
CA GLU A 248 -4.27 17.19 -7.19
C GLU A 248 -2.99 17.28 -8.04
N THR A 249 -1.83 17.50 -7.41
CA THR A 249 -0.53 17.59 -8.08
C THR A 249 0.53 16.78 -7.34
N ASN A 250 1.60 16.40 -8.06
CA ASN A 250 2.74 15.71 -7.46
C ASN A 250 3.47 16.60 -6.45
N GLU A 251 3.64 17.89 -6.76
CA GLU A 251 4.29 18.88 -5.90
C GLU A 251 3.61 18.99 -4.55
N GLU A 252 2.28 19.06 -4.54
CA GLU A 252 1.49 19.08 -3.31
C GLU A 252 1.65 17.80 -2.50
N SER A 253 1.63 16.64 -3.15
CA SER A 253 1.83 15.35 -2.47
C SER A 253 3.22 15.25 -1.85
N GLN A 254 4.27 15.70 -2.55
CA GLN A 254 5.63 15.72 -2.00
C GLN A 254 5.77 16.70 -0.82
N ALA A 255 5.13 17.88 -0.91
CA ALA A 255 5.10 18.84 0.19
C ALA A 255 4.39 18.27 1.43
N LYS A 256 3.22 17.62 1.26
CA LYS A 256 2.50 16.95 2.36
C LYS A 256 3.37 15.88 3.04
N ILE A 257 4.03 15.01 2.27
CA ILE A 257 4.94 13.98 2.82
C ILE A 257 6.03 14.64 3.67
N THR A 258 6.68 15.68 3.16
CA THR A 258 7.77 16.37 3.86
C THR A 258 7.30 16.95 5.18
N ASN A 259 6.13 17.59 5.20
CA ASN A 259 5.55 18.17 6.40
C ASN A 259 5.17 17.11 7.43
N ILE A 260 4.44 16.07 7.02
CA ILE A 260 4.04 14.97 7.91
C ILE A 260 5.29 14.25 8.48
N GLU A 261 6.32 14.02 7.68
CA GLU A 261 7.59 13.46 8.16
C GLU A 261 8.23 14.33 9.25
N ALA A 262 8.24 15.65 9.06
CA ALA A 262 8.77 16.58 10.06
C ALA A 262 7.95 16.53 11.37
N GLU A 263 6.63 16.48 11.27
CA GLU A 263 5.72 16.36 12.42
C GLU A 263 5.91 15.01 13.15
N ILE A 264 6.04 13.87 12.44
CA ILE A 264 6.33 12.56 13.04
C ILE A 264 7.66 12.62 13.79
N ASN A 265 8.70 13.16 13.15
CA ASN A 265 10.03 13.29 13.77
C ASN A 265 10.01 14.16 15.02
N ALA A 266 9.20 15.21 15.04
CA ALA A 266 9.01 16.07 16.23
C ALA A 266 8.19 15.34 17.32
N PHE A 267 7.18 14.55 16.93
CA PHE A 267 6.35 13.81 17.87
C PHE A 267 7.10 12.64 18.52
N VAL A 268 7.99 11.97 17.80
CA VAL A 268 8.77 10.82 18.32
C VAL A 268 9.85 11.23 19.31
N LYS A 269 10.43 12.43 19.19
CA LYS A 269 11.40 13.01 20.14
C LYS A 269 10.75 13.30 21.48
#